data_f48dc57a03da207581051c67db0944e5
#
_entry.id   f48dc57a03da207581051c67db0944e5
#
_cell.length_a   1.000
_cell.length_b   1.000
_cell.length_c   1.000
_cell.angle_alpha   90.00
_cell.angle_beta   90.00
_cell.angle_gamma   90.00
#
_symmetry.space_group_name_H-M   'P 1'
#
loop_
_entity.id
_entity.type
_entity.pdbx_description
1 polymer ?
#
loop_
_entity_poly.entity_id
_entity_poly.type
_entity_poly.pdbx_seq_one_letter_code
_entity_poly.pdbx_strand_id
1 'polypeptide(L)'
;MILQEYSKNPVYNNELKDFTIQYHEWNFICWDDITVFLKIDWDKIVDYGYTWNLSTVSLASAGFLSEFLFEVTLNDILWWNYEFLSDKGFEVSTKRKRASVLPILALRNAIHQYMVDWKTDDFDDLIDE
;
A
#
# COMPACT_ATOMS: atom_id res chain seq x y z
N MET A 1 -9.45 11.78 13.64
CA MET A 1 -9.39 10.35 13.30
C MET A 1 -8.57 10.15 12.05
N ILE A 2 -7.65 9.23 12.10
CA ILE A 2 -6.70 8.98 11.01
C ILE A 2 -7.42 8.68 9.69
N LEU A 3 -8.41 7.78 9.70
CA LEU A 3 -9.14 7.41 8.51
C LEU A 3 -9.79 8.63 7.83
N GLN A 4 -10.43 9.49 8.61
CA GLN A 4 -11.11 10.67 8.08
C GLN A 4 -10.13 11.68 7.49
N GLU A 5 -8.98 11.85 8.12
CA GLU A 5 -7.95 12.78 7.63
C GLU A 5 -7.46 12.37 6.24
N TYR A 6 -7.12 11.10 6.08
CA TYR A 6 -6.54 10.62 4.82
C TYR A 6 -7.56 10.41 3.71
N SER A 7 -8.82 10.17 4.05
CA SER A 7 -9.86 10.05 3.04
C SER A 7 -10.31 11.40 2.48
N LYS A 8 -10.22 12.47 3.29
CA LYS A 8 -10.61 13.81 2.85
C LYS A 8 -9.49 14.52 2.09
N ASN A 9 -8.25 14.31 2.49
CA ASN A 9 -7.10 14.99 1.92
C ASN A 9 -6.06 13.95 1.49
N PRO A 10 -6.35 13.18 0.42
CA PRO A 10 -5.41 12.17 -0.03
C PRO A 10 -4.10 12.79 -0.51
N VAL A 11 -2.98 12.27 -0.02
CA VAL A 11 -1.65 12.69 -0.42
C VAL A 11 -1.06 11.67 -1.39
N TYR A 12 -0.15 12.14 -2.27
CA TYR A 12 0.51 11.30 -3.26
C TYR A 12 -0.45 10.60 -4.24
N ASN A 13 -1.67 11.08 -4.31
CA ASN A 13 -2.71 10.53 -5.15
C ASN A 13 -2.56 11.01 -6.58
N ASN A 14 -1.47 10.62 -7.22
CA ASN A 14 -1.15 10.97 -8.59
C ASN A 14 -0.32 9.88 -9.22
N GLU A 15 -0.47 9.74 -10.53
CA GLU A 15 0.44 8.96 -11.31
C GLU A 15 1.82 9.63 -11.27
N LEU A 16 2.84 8.83 -10.99
CA LEU A 16 4.23 9.28 -11.01
C LEU A 16 4.78 9.05 -12.40
N LYS A 17 5.29 10.10 -13.05
CA LYS A 17 5.81 9.99 -14.42
C LYS A 17 7.18 9.34 -14.47
N ASP A 18 8.03 9.64 -13.49
CA ASP A 18 9.37 9.09 -13.39
C ASP A 18 9.40 8.04 -12.29
N PHE A 19 9.11 6.80 -12.67
CA PHE A 19 9.05 5.70 -11.71
C PHE A 19 10.00 4.57 -12.09
N THR A 20 10.44 3.82 -11.10
CA THR A 20 11.25 2.62 -11.29
C THR A 20 10.37 1.41 -11.58
N ILE A 21 9.25 1.30 -10.87
CA ILE A 21 8.30 0.18 -11.00
C ILE A 21 6.90 0.70 -10.79
N GLN A 22 5.94 0.13 -11.50
CA GLN A 22 4.52 0.28 -11.22
C GLN A 22 3.90 -1.10 -11.07
N TYR A 23 2.87 -1.18 -10.25
CA TYR A 23 2.17 -2.44 -10.01
C TYR A 23 0.70 -2.18 -9.77
N HIS A 24 -0.16 -2.99 -10.40
CA HIS A 24 -1.59 -2.91 -10.24
C HIS A 24 -2.10 -4.10 -9.43
N GLU A 25 -2.87 -3.81 -8.37
CA GLU A 25 -3.43 -4.81 -7.49
C GLU A 25 -4.93 -4.66 -7.38
N TRP A 26 -5.64 -5.78 -7.29
CA TRP A 26 -7.10 -5.82 -7.20
C TRP A 26 -7.56 -6.43 -5.89
N ASN A 27 -8.69 -5.90 -5.38
CA ASN A 27 -9.46 -6.54 -4.33
C ASN A 27 -10.83 -6.89 -4.94
N PHE A 28 -10.96 -8.11 -5.46
CA PHE A 28 -12.18 -8.54 -6.16
C PHE A 28 -13.39 -8.66 -5.23
N ILE A 29 -13.19 -8.80 -3.92
CA ILE A 29 -14.28 -8.89 -2.96
C ILE A 29 -14.96 -7.53 -2.80
N CYS A 30 -14.20 -6.46 -2.77
CA CYS A 30 -14.69 -5.10 -2.58
C CYS A 30 -14.74 -4.28 -3.87
N TRP A 31 -14.33 -4.86 -5.00
CA TRP A 31 -14.29 -4.19 -6.30
C TRP A 31 -13.45 -2.91 -6.31
N ASP A 32 -12.40 -2.87 -5.51
CA ASP A 32 -11.45 -1.78 -5.57
C ASP A 32 -10.09 -2.25 -6.10
N ASP A 33 -9.34 -1.32 -6.64
CA ASP A 33 -8.03 -1.58 -7.21
C ASP A 33 -7.13 -0.36 -7.05
N ILE A 34 -5.85 -0.60 -7.12
CA ILE A 34 -4.83 0.44 -6.99
C ILE A 34 -3.67 0.14 -7.94
N THR A 35 -3.14 1.20 -8.54
CA THR A 35 -1.83 1.12 -9.19
C THR A 35 -0.87 1.97 -8.37
N VAL A 36 0.21 1.35 -7.89
CA VAL A 36 1.28 2.07 -7.19
C VAL A 36 2.43 2.34 -8.15
N PHE A 37 3.04 3.50 -7.99
CA PHE A 37 4.21 3.95 -8.74
C PHE A 37 5.29 4.23 -7.73
N LEU A 38 6.44 3.57 -7.87
CA LEU A 38 7.54 3.70 -6.93
C LEU A 38 8.79 4.14 -7.68
N LYS A 39 9.44 5.17 -7.19
CA LYS A 39 10.81 5.46 -7.57
C LYS A 39 11.72 4.91 -6.48
N ILE A 40 12.66 4.08 -6.86
CA ILE A 40 13.52 3.35 -5.93
C ILE A 40 14.97 3.74 -6.18
N ASP A 41 15.68 4.02 -5.10
CA ASP A 41 17.12 4.26 -5.12
C ASP A 41 17.76 3.31 -4.12
N TRP A 42 18.50 2.32 -4.63
CA TRP A 42 19.08 1.21 -3.87
C TRP A 42 17.98 0.38 -3.18
N ASP A 43 17.90 0.47 -1.88
CA ASP A 43 16.97 -0.30 -1.05
C ASP A 43 15.86 0.55 -0.45
N LYS A 44 15.69 1.78 -0.97
CA LYS A 44 14.69 2.71 -0.43
C LYS A 44 13.81 3.31 -1.51
N ILE A 45 12.56 3.56 -1.14
CA ILE A 45 11.63 4.32 -1.98
C ILE A 45 11.94 5.80 -1.78
N VAL A 46 12.14 6.52 -2.88
CA VAL A 46 12.45 7.95 -2.85
C VAL A 46 11.31 8.79 -3.42
N ASP A 47 10.36 8.18 -4.11
CA ASP A 47 9.13 8.85 -4.53
C ASP A 47 8.01 7.82 -4.67
N TYR A 48 6.77 8.27 -4.53
CA TYR A 48 5.61 7.42 -4.42
C TYR A 48 4.40 8.13 -5.03
N GLY A 49 3.65 7.40 -5.82
CA GLY A 49 2.37 7.88 -6.31
C GLY A 49 1.41 6.70 -6.43
N TYR A 50 0.13 6.99 -6.54
CA TYR A 50 -0.85 5.96 -6.78
C TYR A 50 -2.07 6.52 -7.49
N THR A 51 -2.71 5.67 -8.26
CA THR A 51 -4.03 5.93 -8.83
C THR A 51 -4.94 4.80 -8.39
N TRP A 52 -6.24 5.06 -8.37
CA TRP A 52 -7.15 4.12 -7.73
C TRP A 52 -8.56 4.14 -8.28
N ASN A 53 -9.23 3.00 -8.04
CA ASN A 53 -10.67 2.93 -7.94
C ASN A 53 -10.93 2.33 -6.55
N LEU A 54 -10.78 3.17 -5.51
CA LEU A 54 -10.62 2.71 -4.14
C LEU A 54 -11.83 3.07 -3.27
N SER A 55 -12.09 2.19 -2.29
CA SER A 55 -12.94 2.53 -1.17
C SER A 55 -12.27 3.63 -0.33
N THR A 56 -13.05 4.29 0.52
CA THR A 56 -12.52 5.31 1.46
C THR A 56 -11.40 4.74 2.32
N VAL A 57 -11.54 3.50 2.77
CA VAL A 57 -10.54 2.84 3.63
C VAL A 57 -9.23 2.61 2.87
N SER A 58 -9.32 2.08 1.65
CA SER A 58 -8.12 1.83 0.83
C SER A 58 -7.40 3.13 0.48
N LEU A 59 -8.15 4.17 0.13
CA LEU A 59 -7.59 5.48 -0.18
C LEU A 59 -6.88 6.08 1.04
N ALA A 60 -7.51 6.01 2.20
CA ALA A 60 -6.92 6.51 3.45
C ALA A 60 -5.64 5.76 3.81
N SER A 61 -5.66 4.43 3.66
CA SER A 61 -4.48 3.59 3.92
C SER A 61 -3.33 3.96 2.99
N ALA A 62 -3.59 4.13 1.70
CA ALA A 62 -2.56 4.50 0.73
C ALA A 62 -1.86 5.80 1.11
N GLY A 63 -2.62 6.81 1.52
CA GLY A 63 -2.05 8.07 1.99
C GLY A 63 -1.33 7.94 3.32
N PHE A 64 -1.88 7.18 4.25
CA PHE A 64 -1.27 6.95 5.57
C PHE A 64 0.12 6.31 5.45
N LEU A 65 0.27 5.34 4.55
CA LEU A 65 1.54 4.65 4.34
C LEU A 65 2.65 5.60 3.88
N SER A 66 2.30 6.71 3.22
CA SER A 66 3.29 7.69 2.77
C SER A 66 4.10 8.30 3.91
N GLU A 67 3.59 8.25 5.14
CA GLU A 67 4.30 8.77 6.31
C GLU A 67 5.46 7.86 6.74
N PHE A 68 5.49 6.61 6.29
CA PHE A 68 6.44 5.62 6.79
C PHE A 68 7.36 5.07 5.71
N LEU A 69 6.92 5.02 4.46
CA LEU A 69 7.60 4.23 3.43
C LEU A 69 8.94 4.83 2.97
N PHE A 70 9.19 6.11 3.20
CA PHE A 70 10.44 6.75 2.77
C PHE A 70 11.59 6.55 3.76
N GLU A 71 11.29 6.13 4.98
CA GLU A 71 12.27 6.02 6.07
C GLU A 71 12.79 4.61 6.29
N VAL A 72 12.22 3.63 5.60
CA VAL A 72 12.49 2.21 5.78
C VAL A 72 13.06 1.61 4.52
N THR A 73 13.64 0.40 4.64
CA THR A 73 14.14 -0.32 3.47
C THR A 73 13.02 -1.07 2.77
N LEU A 74 13.27 -1.49 1.53
CA LEU A 74 12.33 -2.35 0.82
C LEU A 74 12.05 -3.63 1.59
N ASN A 75 13.08 -4.20 2.21
CA ASN A 75 12.95 -5.41 3.02
C ASN A 75 11.99 -5.21 4.18
N ASP A 76 12.02 -4.05 4.83
CA ASP A 76 11.10 -3.74 5.93
C ASP A 76 9.65 -3.75 5.44
N ILE A 77 9.39 -3.17 4.25
CA ILE A 77 8.04 -3.09 3.69
C ILE A 77 7.49 -4.48 3.38
N LEU A 78 8.33 -5.43 3.02
CA LEU A 78 7.91 -6.80 2.72
C LEU A 78 7.32 -7.53 3.94
N TRP A 79 7.51 -7.00 5.15
CA TRP A 79 6.93 -7.54 6.38
C TRP A 79 5.70 -6.78 6.85
N TRP A 80 5.32 -5.69 6.17
CA TRP A 80 4.14 -4.92 6.55
C TRP A 80 2.87 -5.74 6.32
N ASN A 81 1.94 -5.63 7.27
CA ASN A 81 0.65 -6.31 7.25
C ASN A 81 -0.36 -5.44 7.97
N TYR A 82 -1.56 -5.99 8.25
CA TYR A 82 -2.57 -5.24 8.98
C TYR A 82 -2.08 -4.79 10.36
N GLU A 83 -1.30 -5.63 11.06
CA GLU A 83 -0.79 -5.28 12.39
C GLU A 83 0.11 -4.05 12.35
N PHE A 84 0.86 -3.87 11.27
CA PHE A 84 1.64 -2.64 11.10
C PHE A 84 0.74 -1.41 11.12
N LEU A 85 -0.38 -1.45 10.38
CA LEU A 85 -1.35 -0.33 10.37
C LEU A 85 -1.95 -0.12 11.75
N SER A 86 -2.41 -1.19 12.37
CA SER A 86 -3.03 -1.16 13.69
C SER A 86 -2.09 -0.60 14.75
N ASP A 87 -0.84 -1.04 14.74
CA ASP A 87 0.19 -0.56 15.69
C ASP A 87 0.47 0.93 15.53
N LYS A 88 0.28 1.47 14.32
CA LYS A 88 0.45 2.90 14.05
C LYS A 88 -0.83 3.71 14.26
N GLY A 89 -1.90 3.08 14.73
CA GLY A 89 -3.15 3.75 15.02
C GLY A 89 -4.19 3.73 13.90
N PHE A 90 -3.91 3.04 12.81
CA PHE A 90 -4.85 2.90 11.71
C PHE A 90 -5.61 1.58 11.88
N GLU A 91 -6.77 1.64 12.53
CA GLU A 91 -7.58 0.47 12.82
C GLU A 91 -8.92 0.55 12.12
N VAL A 92 -9.41 -0.60 11.66
CA VAL A 92 -10.71 -0.73 11.01
C VAL A 92 -11.43 -1.98 11.51
N SER A 93 -12.72 -2.07 11.21
CA SER A 93 -13.49 -3.27 11.53
C SER A 93 -12.99 -4.47 10.72
N THR A 94 -13.29 -5.67 11.19
CA THR A 94 -12.82 -6.91 10.56
C THR A 94 -13.17 -6.98 9.08
N LYS A 95 -14.37 -6.57 8.68
CA LYS A 95 -14.79 -6.64 7.28
C LYS A 95 -14.10 -5.60 6.38
N ARG A 96 -13.41 -4.61 6.96
CA ARG A 96 -12.67 -3.59 6.22
C ARG A 96 -11.17 -3.85 6.17
N LYS A 97 -10.69 -4.89 6.82
CA LYS A 97 -9.27 -5.20 6.87
C LYS A 97 -8.67 -5.42 5.48
N ARG A 98 -9.38 -6.15 4.63
CA ARG A 98 -8.92 -6.41 3.26
C ARG A 98 -8.72 -5.11 2.48
N ALA A 99 -9.66 -4.19 2.57
CA ALA A 99 -9.52 -2.88 1.92
C ALA A 99 -8.34 -2.09 2.50
N SER A 100 -8.12 -2.16 3.81
CA SER A 100 -7.04 -1.41 4.46
C SER A 100 -5.65 -1.90 4.04
N VAL A 101 -5.48 -3.17 3.72
CA VAL A 101 -4.19 -3.74 3.34
C VAL A 101 -3.96 -3.80 1.83
N LEU A 102 -4.94 -3.44 1.02
CA LEU A 102 -4.77 -3.43 -0.43
C LEU A 102 -3.53 -2.63 -0.88
N PRO A 103 -3.30 -1.39 -0.39
CA PRO A 103 -2.09 -0.66 -0.75
C PRO A 103 -0.80 -1.35 -0.27
N ILE A 104 -0.81 -1.99 0.89
CA ILE A 104 0.36 -2.75 1.36
C ILE A 104 0.63 -3.92 0.42
N LEU A 105 -0.41 -4.64 0.02
CA LEU A 105 -0.26 -5.75 -0.91
C LEU A 105 0.35 -5.28 -2.24
N ALA A 106 -0.14 -4.15 -2.76
CA ALA A 106 0.41 -3.57 -3.98
C ALA A 106 1.88 -3.21 -3.83
N LEU A 107 2.26 -2.59 -2.70
CA LEU A 107 3.65 -2.24 -2.42
C LEU A 107 4.54 -3.48 -2.33
N ARG A 108 4.12 -4.51 -1.59
CA ARG A 108 4.89 -5.75 -1.44
C ARG A 108 5.11 -6.43 -2.78
N ASN A 109 4.07 -6.55 -3.58
CA ASN A 109 4.16 -7.21 -4.89
C ASN A 109 4.96 -6.37 -5.89
N ALA A 110 4.88 -5.05 -5.83
CA ALA A 110 5.75 -4.17 -6.62
C ALA A 110 7.22 -4.41 -6.27
N ILE A 111 7.53 -4.51 -4.99
CA ILE A 111 8.89 -4.75 -4.51
C ILE A 111 9.38 -6.14 -4.94
N HIS A 112 8.55 -7.17 -4.80
CA HIS A 112 8.90 -8.51 -5.28
C HIS A 112 9.24 -8.49 -6.78
N GLN A 113 8.43 -7.80 -7.57
CA GLN A 113 8.70 -7.68 -9.01
C GLN A 113 9.99 -6.91 -9.28
N TYR A 114 10.25 -5.83 -8.55
CA TYR A 114 11.47 -5.05 -8.68
C TYR A 114 12.71 -5.90 -8.35
N MET A 115 12.63 -6.70 -7.29
CA MET A 115 13.73 -7.56 -6.85
C MET A 115 13.88 -8.82 -7.70
N VAL A 116 12.91 -9.13 -8.54
CA VAL A 116 12.87 -10.34 -9.39
C VAL A 116 13.06 -11.60 -8.56
N ASP A 117 12.38 -11.66 -7.41
CA ASP A 117 12.50 -12.80 -6.49
C ASP A 117 11.48 -13.91 -6.74
N TRP A 118 10.60 -13.73 -7.74
CA TRP A 118 9.58 -14.70 -8.16
C TRP A 118 8.52 -15.00 -7.09
N LYS A 119 8.37 -14.11 -6.10
CA LYS A 119 7.36 -14.22 -5.07
C LYS A 119 6.20 -13.29 -5.36
N THR A 120 5.02 -13.69 -4.90
CA THR A 120 3.80 -12.89 -4.95
C THR A 120 3.05 -13.14 -3.65
N ASP A 121 2.67 -12.06 -2.98
CA ASP A 121 1.86 -12.15 -1.77
C ASP A 121 0.38 -12.05 -2.12
N ASP A 122 -0.47 -12.51 -1.22
CA ASP A 122 -1.92 -12.33 -1.30
C ASP A 122 -2.47 -11.80 0.02
N PHE A 123 -3.78 -11.60 0.10
CA PHE A 123 -4.39 -11.04 1.30
C PHE A 123 -4.19 -11.91 2.54
N ASP A 124 -4.10 -13.22 2.37
CA ASP A 124 -3.90 -14.14 3.51
C ASP A 124 -2.53 -13.94 4.16
N ASP A 125 -1.57 -13.39 3.43
CA ASP A 125 -0.25 -13.06 3.98
C ASP A 125 -0.28 -11.81 4.85
N LEU A 126 -1.32 -10.99 4.75
CA LEU A 126 -1.39 -9.68 5.39
C LEU A 126 -2.43 -9.58 6.50
N ILE A 127 -3.41 -10.44 6.53
CA ILE A 127 -4.48 -10.42 7.53
C ILE A 127 -4.75 -11.81 8.06
N ASP A 128 -5.04 -11.88 9.36
CA ASP A 128 -5.58 -13.08 10.01
C ASP A 128 -7.10 -12.96 10.05
N GLU A 129 -7.76 -13.95 9.49
CA GLU A 129 -9.23 -14.02 9.50
C GLU A 129 -9.75 -15.13 10.39
#